data_6e1730c2628cc36351c79b42d14724a3
#
_entry.id   6e1730c2628cc36351c79b42d14724a3
#
_cell.length_a   1.000
_cell.length_b   1.000
_cell.length_c   1.000
_cell.angle_alpha   90.00
_cell.angle_beta   90.00
_cell.angle_gamma   90.00
#
_symmetry.space_group_name_H-M   'P 1'
#
loop_
_entity.id
_entity.type
_entity.pdbx_description
1 polymer ?
#
loop_
_entity_poly.entity_id
_entity_poly.type
_entity_poly.pdbx_seq_one_letter_code
_entity_poly.pdbx_strand_id
1 'polypeptide(L)'
;IAGYTAMNSLSFNLLQAVNQSTLDNILGYAEAVAGQFYNQKSWAKGKQVYWANAGAMSDVGKMAPESYLGQMIDMYDPIQGNFRDNVGRNVTGTKAKKLFTSNALFFLQHGAEHELQVSRMLAMMEFVKAKDKDGKQLKNKDGSDMTILDAHKKGKDGRVRIDPRVANFNKMDFMNRLHG
;
A
#
# COMPACT_ATOMS: atom_id res chain seq x y z
N ILE A 1 -28.37 -8.86 27.96
CA ILE A 1 -28.84 -8.20 26.73
C ILE A 1 -27.69 -7.40 26.10
N ALA A 2 -27.01 -6.52 26.83
CA ALA A 2 -25.91 -5.69 26.29
C ALA A 2 -24.75 -6.50 25.67
N GLY A 3 -24.39 -7.66 26.27
CA GLY A 3 -23.34 -8.53 25.74
C GLY A 3 -23.71 -9.19 24.41
N TYR A 4 -24.96 -9.59 24.24
CA TYR A 4 -25.44 -10.20 23.00
C TYR A 4 -25.45 -9.21 21.83
N THR A 5 -25.92 -7.99 22.09
CA THR A 5 -25.92 -6.91 21.08
C THR A 5 -24.50 -6.54 20.65
N ALA A 6 -23.56 -6.48 21.60
CA ALA A 6 -22.16 -6.21 21.32
C ALA A 6 -21.51 -7.32 20.47
N MET A 7 -21.79 -8.59 20.77
CA MET A 7 -21.28 -9.72 19.99
C MET A 7 -21.84 -9.74 18.57
N ASN A 8 -23.14 -9.48 18.39
CA ASN A 8 -23.73 -9.42 17.06
C ASN A 8 -23.13 -8.26 16.23
N SER A 9 -23.00 -7.06 16.80
CA SER A 9 -22.36 -5.94 16.13
C SER A 9 -20.92 -6.25 15.74
N LEU A 10 -20.17 -6.96 16.62
CA LEU A 10 -18.80 -7.36 16.35
C LEU A 10 -18.74 -8.36 15.17
N SER A 11 -19.62 -9.35 15.16
CA SER A 11 -19.66 -10.37 14.11
C SER A 11 -20.02 -9.77 12.75
N PHE A 12 -21.00 -8.86 12.70
CA PHE A 12 -21.38 -8.16 11.47
C PHE A 12 -20.24 -7.31 10.91
N ASN A 13 -19.56 -6.59 11.77
CA ASN A 13 -18.43 -5.74 11.35
C ASN A 13 -17.23 -6.56 10.88
N LEU A 14 -16.94 -7.69 11.51
CA LEU A 14 -15.88 -8.60 11.07
C LEU A 14 -16.20 -9.19 9.68
N LEU A 15 -17.43 -9.64 9.46
CA LEU A 15 -17.89 -10.12 8.16
C LEU A 15 -17.80 -9.02 7.11
N GLN A 16 -18.17 -7.79 7.45
CA GLN A 16 -18.06 -6.65 6.55
C GLN A 16 -16.60 -6.35 6.18
N ALA A 17 -15.68 -6.37 7.15
CA ALA A 17 -14.25 -6.17 6.90
C ALA A 17 -13.65 -7.26 6.00
N VAL A 18 -14.01 -8.53 6.22
CA VAL A 18 -13.58 -9.65 5.37
C VAL A 18 -14.16 -9.54 3.96
N ASN A 19 -15.44 -9.20 3.83
CA ASN A 19 -16.09 -8.99 2.54
C ASN A 19 -15.46 -7.82 1.79
N GLN A 20 -15.19 -6.70 2.46
CA GLN A 20 -14.52 -5.54 1.87
C GLN A 20 -13.15 -5.93 1.34
N SER A 21 -12.30 -6.56 2.17
CA SER A 21 -10.98 -7.03 1.74
C SER A 21 -11.05 -7.97 0.53
N THR A 22 -12.03 -8.86 0.50
CA THR A 22 -12.22 -9.80 -0.61
C THR A 22 -12.63 -9.08 -1.88
N LEU A 23 -13.61 -8.17 -1.81
CA LEU A 23 -14.07 -7.36 -2.93
C LEU A 23 -12.96 -6.48 -3.49
N ASP A 24 -12.21 -5.81 -2.63
CA ASP A 24 -11.09 -4.95 -2.99
C ASP A 24 -9.99 -5.72 -3.73
N ASN A 25 -9.69 -6.95 -3.28
CA ASN A 25 -8.76 -7.84 -3.97
C ASN A 25 -9.29 -8.29 -5.34
N ILE A 26 -10.57 -8.58 -5.45
CA ILE A 26 -11.21 -8.94 -6.73
C ILE A 26 -11.17 -7.77 -7.70
N LEU A 27 -11.49 -6.56 -7.23
CA LEU A 27 -11.42 -5.34 -8.05
C LEU A 27 -10.01 -5.05 -8.51
N GLY A 28 -9.01 -5.09 -7.61
CA GLY A 28 -7.61 -4.91 -7.98
C GLY A 28 -7.11 -5.96 -8.98
N TYR A 29 -7.57 -7.19 -8.89
CA TYR A 29 -7.26 -8.22 -9.87
C TYR A 29 -7.98 -7.98 -11.21
N ALA A 30 -9.23 -7.53 -11.20
CA ALA A 30 -9.97 -7.19 -12.41
C ALA A 30 -9.31 -6.02 -13.16
N GLU A 31 -8.83 -4.99 -12.46
CA GLU A 31 -8.02 -3.91 -13.04
C GLU A 31 -6.70 -4.43 -13.64
N ALA A 32 -6.06 -5.39 -12.98
CA ALA A 32 -4.85 -6.04 -13.49
C ALA A 32 -5.10 -6.86 -14.76
N VAL A 33 -6.27 -7.48 -14.88
CA VAL A 33 -6.70 -8.18 -16.11
C VAL A 33 -6.99 -7.18 -17.24
N ALA A 34 -7.61 -6.04 -16.92
CA ALA A 34 -7.84 -4.97 -17.88
C ALA A 34 -6.53 -4.35 -18.40
N GLY A 35 -5.45 -4.40 -17.62
CA GLY A 35 -4.10 -4.05 -18.05
C GLY A 35 -3.87 -2.56 -18.34
N GLN A 36 -4.75 -1.68 -17.89
CA GLN A 36 -4.67 -0.26 -18.19
C GLN A 36 -3.56 0.45 -17.41
N PHE A 37 -3.46 0.18 -16.10
CA PHE A 37 -2.49 0.85 -15.20
C PHE A 37 -1.42 -0.11 -14.70
N TYR A 38 -1.73 -1.39 -14.63
CA TYR A 38 -0.84 -2.49 -14.25
C TYR A 38 -1.42 -3.81 -14.77
N ASN A 39 -0.59 -4.85 -14.80
CA ASN A 39 -0.99 -6.18 -15.22
C ASN A 39 -0.94 -7.18 -14.06
N GLN A 40 -1.39 -8.41 -14.28
CA GLN A 40 -1.41 -9.47 -13.27
C GLN A 40 -0.04 -9.73 -12.64
N LYS A 41 1.04 -9.69 -13.44
CA LYS A 41 2.40 -9.90 -12.94
C LYS A 41 2.83 -8.77 -12.01
N SER A 42 2.62 -7.52 -12.40
CA SER A 42 2.94 -6.36 -11.56
C SER A 42 2.05 -6.27 -10.33
N TRP A 43 0.78 -6.68 -10.43
CA TRP A 43 -0.11 -6.81 -9.28
C TRP A 43 0.41 -7.82 -8.25
N ALA A 44 0.75 -9.04 -8.71
CA ALA A 44 1.33 -10.06 -7.84
C ALA A 44 2.65 -9.58 -7.19
N LYS A 45 3.48 -8.85 -7.93
CA LYS A 45 4.71 -8.25 -7.41
C LYS A 45 4.44 -7.18 -6.36
N GLY A 46 3.48 -6.29 -6.61
CA GLY A 46 3.06 -5.27 -5.64
C GLY A 46 2.61 -5.88 -4.32
N LYS A 47 1.77 -6.91 -4.38
CA LYS A 47 1.35 -7.70 -3.22
C LYS A 47 2.54 -8.34 -2.49
N GLN A 48 3.43 -8.99 -3.24
CA GLN A 48 4.64 -9.61 -2.68
C GLN A 48 5.49 -8.59 -1.92
N VAL A 49 5.73 -7.41 -2.50
CA VAL A 49 6.53 -6.36 -1.86
C VAL A 49 5.84 -5.83 -0.61
N TYR A 50 4.52 -5.62 -0.66
CA TYR A 50 3.75 -5.22 0.51
C TYR A 50 3.92 -6.20 1.66
N TRP A 51 3.63 -7.48 1.43
CA TRP A 51 3.68 -8.51 2.47
C TRP A 51 5.10 -8.81 2.95
N ALA A 52 6.11 -8.70 2.10
CA ALA A 52 7.52 -8.81 2.51
C ALA A 52 7.94 -7.70 3.49
N ASN A 53 7.27 -6.55 3.45
CA ASN A 53 7.50 -5.43 4.35
C ASN A 53 6.48 -5.33 5.50
N ALA A 54 5.52 -6.24 5.57
CA ALA A 54 4.47 -6.22 6.60
C ALA A 54 5.03 -6.32 8.03
N GLY A 55 6.16 -7.00 8.21
CA GLY A 55 6.87 -7.07 9.50
C GLY A 55 7.44 -5.73 9.99
N ALA A 56 7.56 -4.73 9.11
CA ALA A 56 7.97 -3.38 9.45
C ALA A 56 6.80 -2.48 9.91
N MET A 57 5.60 -3.03 10.05
CA MET A 57 4.48 -2.31 10.65
C MET A 57 4.74 -2.10 12.13
N SER A 58 5.02 -0.85 12.52
CA SER A 58 5.28 -0.48 13.92
C SER A 58 4.04 -0.46 14.79
N ASP A 59 2.90 -0.27 14.17
CA ASP A 59 1.58 -0.31 14.78
C ASP A 59 0.57 -0.72 13.70
N VAL A 60 -0.60 -1.09 14.13
CA VAL A 60 -1.62 -1.60 13.26
C VAL A 60 -1.99 -0.57 12.16
N GLY A 61 -1.68 -0.90 10.90
CA GLY A 61 -1.92 -0.03 9.75
C GLY A 61 -0.90 1.11 9.55
N LYS A 62 0.20 1.15 10.33
CA LYS A 62 1.29 2.11 10.13
C LYS A 62 2.59 1.40 9.83
N MET A 63 3.18 1.66 8.67
CA MET A 63 4.56 1.27 8.39
C MET A 63 5.51 2.13 9.22
N ALA A 64 6.60 1.54 9.73
CA ALA A 64 7.66 2.31 10.38
C ALA A 64 8.15 3.40 9.42
N PRO A 65 8.20 4.68 9.83
CA PRO A 65 8.58 5.79 8.94
C PRO A 65 9.97 5.60 8.30
N GLU A 66 10.88 4.90 9.00
CA GLU A 66 12.22 4.62 8.52
C GLU A 66 12.30 3.41 7.58
N SER A 67 11.22 2.63 7.47
CA SER A 67 11.16 1.49 6.55
C SER A 67 11.13 1.95 5.10
N TYR A 68 11.56 1.09 4.19
CA TYR A 68 11.48 1.37 2.76
C TYR A 68 10.04 1.71 2.33
N LEU A 69 9.11 0.86 2.72
CA LEU A 69 7.71 1.03 2.32
C LEU A 69 7.04 2.20 3.03
N GLY A 70 7.39 2.46 4.30
CA GLY A 70 6.91 3.63 5.03
C GLY A 70 7.29 4.94 4.34
N GLN A 71 8.54 5.06 3.88
CA GLN A 71 9.00 6.23 3.13
C GLN A 71 8.33 6.35 1.76
N MET A 72 8.05 5.22 1.07
CA MET A 72 7.30 5.22 -0.18
C MET A 72 5.86 5.71 0.03
N ILE A 73 5.20 5.24 1.08
CA ILE A 73 3.85 5.69 1.46
C ILE A 73 3.84 7.18 1.77
N ASP A 74 4.81 7.67 2.54
CA ASP A 74 4.94 9.11 2.85
C ASP A 74 5.22 9.95 1.60
N MET A 75 5.94 9.39 0.65
CA MET A 75 6.32 10.10 -0.57
C MET A 75 5.15 10.25 -1.56
N TYR A 76 4.28 9.25 -1.65
CA TYR A 76 3.23 9.16 -2.67
C TYR A 76 1.81 9.25 -2.12
N ASP A 77 1.64 9.22 -0.80
CA ASP A 77 0.36 9.32 -0.09
C ASP A 77 -0.78 8.52 -0.75
N PRO A 78 -0.61 7.20 -0.95
CA PRO A 78 -1.60 6.37 -1.65
C PRO A 78 -2.94 6.33 -0.93
N ILE A 79 -2.94 6.70 0.35
CA ILE A 79 -4.09 6.71 1.25
C ILE A 79 -4.37 8.16 1.59
N GLN A 80 -5.25 8.81 0.85
CA GLN A 80 -5.57 10.23 1.02
C GLN A 80 -5.77 10.61 2.51
N GLY A 81 -5.17 11.72 2.92
CA GLY A 81 -4.86 12.18 4.28
C GLY A 81 -5.90 12.07 5.40
N ASN A 82 -7.18 11.80 5.11
CA ASN A 82 -8.23 11.57 6.12
C ASN A 82 -8.01 10.31 6.97
N PHE A 83 -7.22 9.37 6.48
CA PHE A 83 -6.91 8.13 7.18
C PHE A 83 -5.90 8.32 8.32
N ARG A 84 -4.86 9.15 8.10
CA ARG A 84 -3.82 9.43 9.11
C ARG A 84 -4.38 10.02 10.40
N ASP A 85 -5.37 10.92 10.28
CA ASP A 85 -5.94 11.61 11.43
C ASP A 85 -6.88 10.74 12.25
N ASN A 86 -7.60 9.82 11.64
CA ASN A 86 -8.58 8.96 12.31
C ASN A 86 -7.94 7.80 13.08
N VAL A 87 -6.84 7.22 12.59
CA VAL A 87 -6.15 6.10 13.25
C VAL A 87 -5.29 6.59 14.43
N GLY A 88 -4.75 7.82 14.35
CA GLY A 88 -3.85 8.37 15.38
C GLY A 88 -4.53 8.76 16.68
N ARG A 89 -5.83 9.07 16.67
CA ARG A 89 -6.54 9.65 17.82
C ARG A 89 -7.17 8.66 18.79
N ASN A 90 -7.36 7.39 18.43
CA ASN A 90 -8.30 6.51 19.16
C ASN A 90 -7.72 5.25 19.78
N VAL A 91 -6.40 5.11 19.95
CA VAL A 91 -5.81 3.87 20.48
C VAL A 91 -5.16 4.06 21.85
N THR A 92 -5.97 4.38 22.86
CA THR A 92 -5.58 4.29 24.29
C THR A 92 -6.39 3.17 24.97
N GLY A 93 -5.72 2.11 25.45
CA GLY A 93 -6.35 1.00 26.18
C GLY A 93 -5.54 -0.30 26.16
N THR A 94 -5.84 -1.25 27.06
CA THR A 94 -5.18 -2.57 27.14
C THR A 94 -5.46 -3.41 25.87
N LYS A 95 -4.45 -4.22 25.42
CA LYS A 95 -4.47 -4.97 24.16
C LYS A 95 -5.74 -5.82 23.92
N ALA A 96 -6.30 -6.45 24.96
CA ALA A 96 -7.52 -7.24 24.84
C ALA A 96 -8.79 -6.38 24.65
N LYS A 97 -8.87 -5.22 25.30
CA LYS A 97 -10.00 -4.29 25.16
C LYS A 97 -10.01 -3.60 23.79
N LYS A 98 -8.83 -3.46 23.17
CA LYS A 98 -8.67 -2.92 21.81
C LYS A 98 -9.21 -3.84 20.73
N LEU A 99 -9.11 -5.15 20.88
CA LEU A 99 -9.60 -6.15 19.92
C LEU A 99 -11.14 -6.22 19.84
N PHE A 100 -11.85 -5.79 20.88
CA PHE A 100 -13.31 -5.92 21.02
C PHE A 100 -14.05 -4.58 20.96
N THR A 101 -13.42 -3.51 20.54
CA THR A 101 -14.08 -2.21 20.35
C THR A 101 -14.43 -1.99 18.88
N SER A 102 -15.44 -1.14 18.61
CA SER A 102 -15.76 -0.67 17.25
C SER A 102 -14.51 -0.16 16.49
N ASN A 103 -13.53 0.37 17.21
CA ASN A 103 -12.25 0.82 16.66
C ASN A 103 -11.38 -0.32 16.08
N ALA A 104 -11.43 -1.53 16.66
CA ALA A 104 -10.70 -2.69 16.12
C ALA A 104 -11.26 -3.15 14.77
N LEU A 105 -12.53 -2.91 14.54
CA LEU A 105 -13.23 -3.30 13.31
C LEU A 105 -13.01 -2.28 12.20
N PHE A 106 -13.06 -1.01 12.52
CA PHE A 106 -12.56 0.04 11.64
C PHE A 106 -11.12 -0.21 11.24
N PHE A 107 -10.33 -0.74 12.17
CA PHE A 107 -8.95 -1.14 11.94
C PHE A 107 -8.79 -2.26 10.90
N LEU A 108 -9.57 -3.32 10.98
CA LEU A 108 -9.52 -4.42 10.00
C LEU A 108 -9.95 -3.94 8.60
N GLN A 109 -10.98 -3.11 8.54
CA GLN A 109 -11.45 -2.48 7.30
C GLN A 109 -10.38 -1.55 6.70
N HIS A 110 -9.79 -0.70 7.51
CA HIS A 110 -8.71 0.19 7.11
C HIS A 110 -7.42 -0.54 6.76
N GLY A 111 -7.12 -1.66 7.43
CA GLY A 111 -5.98 -2.50 7.08
C GLY A 111 -6.10 -3.11 5.68
N ALA A 112 -7.29 -3.52 5.30
CA ALA A 112 -7.58 -4.03 3.97
C ALA A 112 -7.44 -2.94 2.90
N GLU A 113 -8.02 -1.76 3.16
CA GLU A 113 -7.91 -0.60 2.27
C GLU A 113 -6.44 -0.14 2.13
N HIS A 114 -5.69 -0.10 3.23
CA HIS A 114 -4.27 0.21 3.23
C HIS A 114 -3.48 -0.78 2.35
N GLU A 115 -3.72 -2.07 2.53
CA GLU A 115 -3.08 -3.11 1.72
C GLU A 115 -3.39 -2.93 0.23
N LEU A 116 -4.64 -2.71 -0.12
CA LEU A 116 -5.08 -2.53 -1.50
C LEU A 116 -4.40 -1.32 -2.15
N GLN A 117 -4.50 -0.15 -1.53
CA GLN A 117 -4.00 1.10 -2.11
C GLN A 117 -2.47 1.08 -2.24
N VAL A 118 -1.76 0.58 -1.23
CA VAL A 118 -0.30 0.45 -1.29
C VAL A 118 0.12 -0.61 -2.31
N SER A 119 -0.55 -1.74 -2.38
CA SER A 119 -0.26 -2.77 -3.39
C SER A 119 -0.52 -2.27 -4.81
N ARG A 120 -1.58 -1.47 -5.02
CA ARG A 120 -1.89 -0.81 -6.29
C ARG A 120 -0.79 0.17 -6.70
N MET A 121 -0.35 1.02 -5.78
CA MET A 121 0.78 1.92 -5.99
C MET A 121 2.04 1.17 -6.43
N LEU A 122 2.40 0.11 -5.71
CA LEU A 122 3.58 -0.71 -6.03
C LEU A 122 3.43 -1.43 -7.39
N ALA A 123 2.23 -1.93 -7.70
CA ALA A 123 1.95 -2.58 -8.98
C ALA A 123 2.07 -1.61 -10.16
N MET A 124 1.58 -0.39 -10.03
CA MET A 124 1.73 0.67 -11.04
C MET A 124 3.20 1.02 -11.25
N MET A 125 4.00 1.12 -10.18
CA MET A 125 5.44 1.37 -10.28
C MET A 125 6.20 0.21 -10.92
N GLU A 126 5.81 -1.02 -10.64
CA GLU A 126 6.40 -2.23 -11.25
C GLU A 126 6.05 -2.34 -12.74
N PHE A 127 4.88 -1.88 -13.14
CA PHE A 127 4.44 -1.94 -14.54
C PHE A 127 5.22 -0.99 -15.44
N VAL A 128 5.62 0.18 -14.95
CA VAL A 128 6.31 1.20 -15.73
C VAL A 128 7.81 0.92 -15.78
N LYS A 129 8.35 0.81 -16.99
CA LYS A 129 9.79 0.65 -17.22
C LYS A 129 10.52 1.97 -17.05
N ALA A 130 11.64 1.95 -16.33
CA ALA A 130 12.49 3.13 -16.12
C ALA A 130 13.34 3.42 -17.37
N LYS A 131 13.28 4.66 -17.87
CA LYS A 131 14.05 5.10 -19.05
C LYS A 131 14.88 6.34 -18.69
N ASP A 132 16.01 6.49 -19.38
CA ASP A 132 16.86 7.66 -19.29
C ASP A 132 16.35 8.81 -20.18
N LYS A 133 17.12 9.91 -20.24
CA LYS A 133 16.78 11.12 -21.02
C LYS A 133 16.71 10.86 -22.53
N ASP A 134 17.41 9.85 -23.02
CA ASP A 134 17.43 9.47 -24.43
C ASP A 134 16.34 8.43 -24.77
N GLY A 135 15.47 8.11 -23.79
CA GLY A 135 14.39 7.13 -23.94
C GLY A 135 14.86 5.66 -23.87
N LYS A 136 16.15 5.44 -23.58
CA LYS A 136 16.73 4.10 -23.48
C LYS A 136 16.34 3.43 -22.17
N GLN A 137 15.97 2.16 -22.24
CA GLN A 137 15.61 1.34 -21.08
C GLN A 137 16.79 1.19 -20.12
N LEU A 138 16.59 1.56 -18.86
CA LEU A 138 17.58 1.32 -17.81
C LEU A 138 17.57 -0.17 -17.40
N LYS A 139 18.73 -0.66 -17.01
CA LYS A 139 18.93 -2.04 -16.60
C LYS A 139 19.30 -2.13 -15.12
N ASN A 140 18.85 -3.16 -14.46
CA ASN A 140 19.31 -3.60 -13.16
C ASN A 140 20.72 -4.19 -13.24
N LYS A 141 21.35 -4.45 -12.09
CA LYS A 141 22.68 -5.08 -12.02
C LYS A 141 22.72 -6.50 -12.60
N ASP A 142 21.60 -7.20 -12.59
CA ASP A 142 21.43 -8.55 -13.14
C ASP A 142 21.10 -8.56 -14.64
N GLY A 143 21.07 -7.38 -15.29
CA GLY A 143 20.75 -7.22 -16.71
C GLY A 143 19.26 -7.17 -17.04
N SER A 144 18.37 -7.38 -16.07
CA SER A 144 16.92 -7.25 -16.26
C SER A 144 16.51 -5.79 -16.48
N ASP A 145 15.33 -5.58 -17.08
CA ASP A 145 14.77 -4.25 -17.25
C ASP A 145 14.41 -3.64 -15.89
N MET A 146 14.95 -2.47 -15.61
CA MET A 146 14.64 -1.72 -14.40
C MET A 146 13.23 -1.15 -14.50
N THR A 147 12.42 -1.37 -13.47
CA THR A 147 11.10 -0.75 -13.30
C THR A 147 11.20 0.54 -12.49
N ILE A 148 10.13 1.34 -12.46
CA ILE A 148 10.09 2.51 -11.56
C ILE A 148 10.17 2.07 -10.10
N LEU A 149 9.60 0.91 -9.75
CA LEU A 149 9.74 0.34 -8.41
C LEU A 149 11.19 0.00 -8.07
N ASP A 150 11.92 -0.66 -8.99
CA ASP A 150 13.35 -0.97 -8.82
C ASP A 150 14.23 0.27 -8.73
N ALA A 151 13.81 1.36 -9.38
CA ALA A 151 14.52 2.63 -9.36
C ALA A 151 14.44 3.35 -7.99
N HIS A 152 13.48 3.00 -7.15
CA HIS A 152 13.38 3.52 -5.79
C HIS A 152 14.30 2.72 -4.86
N LYS A 153 15.37 3.34 -4.41
CA LYS A 153 16.39 2.67 -3.58
C LYS A 153 16.65 3.45 -2.31
N LYS A 154 16.87 2.71 -1.22
CA LYS A 154 17.32 3.28 0.04
C LYS A 154 18.81 3.65 -0.09
N GLY A 155 19.12 4.92 0.07
CA GLY A 155 20.49 5.42 0.06
C GLY A 155 21.27 5.06 1.34
N LYS A 156 22.55 5.40 1.35
CA LYS A 156 23.43 5.20 2.56
C LYS A 156 22.93 6.00 3.76
N ASP A 157 22.25 7.10 3.54
CA ASP A 157 21.61 7.94 4.56
C ASP A 157 20.26 7.39 5.06
N GLY A 158 19.87 6.20 4.62
CA GLY A 158 18.62 5.55 5.00
C GLY A 158 17.37 6.09 4.28
N ARG A 159 17.52 7.10 3.42
CA ARG A 159 16.38 7.71 2.69
C ARG A 159 16.13 7.02 1.36
N VAL A 160 14.86 6.80 1.06
CA VAL A 160 14.44 6.29 -0.26
C VAL A 160 14.45 7.43 -1.27
N ARG A 161 15.09 7.18 -2.41
CA ARG A 161 15.14 8.12 -3.53
C ARG A 161 15.02 7.36 -4.85
N ILE A 162 14.47 8.03 -5.85
CA ILE A 162 14.49 7.51 -7.21
C ILE A 162 15.89 7.66 -7.82
N ASP A 163 16.29 6.69 -8.61
CA ASP A 163 17.57 6.74 -9.35
C ASP A 163 17.59 7.99 -10.26
N PRO A 164 18.60 8.88 -10.12
CA PRO A 164 18.64 10.13 -10.86
C PRO A 164 18.75 9.98 -12.39
N ARG A 165 19.06 8.78 -12.87
CA ARG A 165 19.08 8.47 -14.30
C ARG A 165 17.69 8.33 -14.90
N VAL A 166 16.65 8.11 -14.08
CA VAL A 166 15.27 7.99 -14.54
C VAL A 166 14.73 9.34 -14.99
N ALA A 167 14.34 9.44 -16.24
CA ALA A 167 13.82 10.67 -16.83
C ALA A 167 12.33 10.59 -17.21
N ASN A 168 11.77 9.39 -17.32
CA ASN A 168 10.39 9.17 -17.77
C ASN A 168 9.36 9.05 -16.62
N PHE A 169 9.72 9.43 -15.39
CA PHE A 169 8.81 9.38 -14.25
C PHE A 169 8.48 10.78 -13.74
N ASN A 170 7.20 11.13 -13.80
CA ASN A 170 6.67 12.35 -13.22
C ASN A 170 5.83 11.97 -11.99
N LYS A 171 6.26 12.43 -10.82
CA LYS A 171 5.58 12.15 -9.55
C LYS A 171 4.14 12.65 -9.52
N MET A 172 3.88 13.86 -10.03
CA MET A 172 2.54 14.47 -10.03
C MET A 172 1.58 13.69 -10.93
N ASP A 173 2.00 13.32 -12.13
CA ASP A 173 1.19 12.52 -13.05
C ASP A 173 0.90 11.12 -12.48
N PHE A 174 1.90 10.54 -11.79
CA PHE A 174 1.72 9.27 -11.11
C PHE A 174 0.69 9.37 -9.98
N MET A 175 0.79 10.38 -9.13
CA MET A 175 -0.16 10.61 -8.04
C MET A 175 -1.57 10.87 -8.57
N ASN A 176 -1.71 11.66 -9.64
CA ASN A 176 -3.02 11.90 -10.27
C ASN A 176 -3.67 10.61 -10.76
N ARG A 177 -2.89 9.67 -11.32
CA ARG A 177 -3.40 8.36 -11.75
C ARG A 177 -3.70 7.41 -10.59
N LEU A 178 -3.01 7.58 -9.48
CA LEU A 178 -3.21 6.77 -8.27
C LEU A 178 -4.50 7.15 -7.56
N HIS A 179 -4.85 8.42 -7.57
CA HIS A 179 -6.00 8.99 -6.86
C HIS A 179 -7.25 9.23 -7.75
N GLY A 180 -7.11 9.17 -9.06
CA GLY A 180 -8.23 9.27 -10.04
C GLY A 180 -8.91 7.97 -10.29
#